data_5d59934192449a3bad51d558e2aaf995
#
_entry.id   5d59934192449a3bad51d558e2aaf995
#
_cell.length_a   1.000
_cell.length_b   1.000
_cell.length_c   1.000
_cell.angle_alpha   90.00
_cell.angle_beta   90.00
_cell.angle_gamma   90.00
#
_symmetry.space_group_name_H-M   'P 1'
#
loop_
_entity.id
_entity.type
_entity.pdbx_description
1 polymer ?
#
loop_
_entity_poly.entity_id
_entity_poly.type
_entity_poly.pdbx_seq_one_letter_code
_entity_poly.pdbx_strand_id
1 'polypeptide(L)'
;KILVIYGGLMLIALGLAYLGSLADARTIRDVGVWVKPMKFMAASALFAWTTVWLVSIANTSVDRGQAYQWITALLIVTSLFEVIYITYQGSRGEASHYNDSDMFHIILFGVMAIAAIGLTASQAWLAWEIWKEQSATGLSVVTLSVVLGLLLTFALSTISGFLLGGNQPPAGVGLPIVGWHLYRDIR
;
A
#
# COMPACT_ATOMS: atom_id res chain seq x y z
N LYS A 1 17.90 -6.87 0.95
CA LYS A 1 18.25 -6.79 -0.50
C LYS A 1 17.03 -6.89 -1.40
N ILE A 2 16.14 -7.88 -1.21
CA ILE A 2 14.98 -8.11 -2.11
C ILE A 2 14.01 -6.93 -2.14
N LEU A 3 13.71 -6.29 -1.00
CA LEU A 3 12.85 -5.11 -0.95
C LEU A 3 13.47 -3.89 -1.65
N VAL A 4 14.80 -3.77 -1.65
CA VAL A 4 15.48 -2.68 -2.39
C VAL A 4 15.31 -2.88 -3.89
N ILE A 5 15.49 -4.12 -4.37
CA ILE A 5 15.28 -4.47 -5.78
C ILE A 5 13.80 -4.27 -6.15
N TYR A 6 12.89 -4.75 -5.32
CA TYR A 6 11.45 -4.59 -5.54
C TYR A 6 11.05 -3.10 -5.67
N GLY A 7 11.52 -2.24 -4.76
CA GLY A 7 11.28 -0.80 -4.84
C GLY A 7 11.83 -0.19 -6.14
N GLY A 8 13.04 -0.61 -6.55
CA GLY A 8 13.62 -0.19 -7.85
C GLY A 8 12.78 -0.62 -9.05
N LEU A 9 12.27 -1.87 -9.05
CA LEU A 9 11.37 -2.36 -10.11
C LEU A 9 10.06 -1.57 -10.15
N MET A 10 9.51 -1.18 -8.99
CA MET A 10 8.31 -0.34 -8.93
C MET A 10 8.55 1.05 -9.51
N LEU A 11 9.74 1.65 -9.33
CA LEU A 11 10.07 2.94 -9.96
C LEU A 11 10.27 2.80 -11.48
N ILE A 12 10.84 1.71 -11.96
CA ILE A 12 10.91 1.43 -13.40
C ILE A 12 9.50 1.30 -13.98
N ALA A 13 8.62 0.52 -13.32
CA ALA A 13 7.22 0.37 -13.71
C ALA A 13 6.48 1.71 -13.72
N LEU A 14 6.72 2.58 -12.73
CA LEU A 14 6.18 3.93 -12.67
C LEU A 14 6.62 4.77 -13.88
N GLY A 15 7.90 4.70 -14.25
CA GLY A 15 8.42 5.39 -15.44
C GLY A 15 7.72 4.92 -16.72
N LEU A 16 7.51 3.61 -16.87
CA LEU A 16 6.78 3.04 -18.02
C LEU A 16 5.32 3.47 -18.02
N ALA A 17 4.65 3.46 -16.87
CA ALA A 17 3.27 3.93 -16.74
C ALA A 17 3.15 5.44 -17.05
N TYR A 18 4.14 6.24 -16.67
CA TYR A 18 4.21 7.65 -17.03
C TYR A 18 4.31 7.85 -18.54
N LEU A 19 5.19 7.11 -19.20
CA LEU A 19 5.29 7.15 -20.67
C LEU A 19 3.97 6.74 -21.34
N GLY A 20 3.31 5.69 -20.81
CA GLY A 20 1.97 5.30 -21.27
C GLY A 20 0.93 6.40 -21.10
N SER A 21 1.00 7.17 -20.01
CA SER A 21 0.08 8.27 -19.74
C SER A 21 0.19 9.43 -20.72
N LEU A 22 1.35 9.60 -21.36
CA LEU A 22 1.54 10.65 -22.36
C LEU A 22 0.82 10.34 -23.68
N ALA A 23 0.57 9.06 -23.95
CA ALA A 23 -0.10 8.59 -25.16
C ALA A 23 -1.59 8.25 -24.95
N ASP A 24 -2.08 8.27 -23.72
CA ASP A 24 -3.43 7.80 -23.36
C ASP A 24 -4.19 8.88 -22.60
N ALA A 25 -5.07 9.58 -23.28
CA ALA A 25 -5.88 10.66 -22.72
C ALA A 25 -7.19 10.18 -22.02
N ARG A 26 -7.43 8.87 -21.92
CA ARG A 26 -8.63 8.33 -21.28
C ARG A 26 -8.66 8.67 -19.79
N THR A 27 -9.87 8.88 -19.29
CA THR A 27 -10.10 9.19 -17.87
C THR A 27 -11.08 8.22 -17.24
N ILE A 28 -10.95 8.01 -15.94
CA ILE A 28 -11.92 7.34 -15.08
C ILE A 28 -12.30 8.35 -13.99
N ARG A 29 -13.58 8.78 -13.95
CA ARG A 29 -14.07 9.79 -13.01
C ARG A 29 -13.23 11.07 -13.06
N ASP A 30 -12.99 11.59 -14.26
CA ASP A 30 -12.24 12.83 -14.53
C ASP A 30 -10.75 12.79 -14.14
N VAL A 31 -10.22 11.61 -13.83
CA VAL A 31 -8.80 11.40 -13.52
C VAL A 31 -8.19 10.47 -14.57
N GLY A 32 -7.01 10.82 -15.08
CA GLY A 32 -6.30 10.01 -16.08
C GLY A 32 -6.12 8.57 -15.61
N VAL A 33 -6.38 7.60 -16.50
CA VAL A 33 -6.40 6.15 -16.19
C VAL A 33 -5.09 5.64 -15.58
N TRP A 34 -3.95 6.27 -15.90
CA TRP A 34 -2.62 5.90 -15.42
C TRP A 34 -2.24 6.53 -14.08
N VAL A 35 -2.98 7.55 -13.60
CA VAL A 35 -2.65 8.28 -12.36
C VAL A 35 -2.70 7.34 -11.15
N LYS A 36 -3.71 6.48 -11.07
CA LYS A 36 -3.84 5.53 -9.95
C LYS A 36 -2.75 4.45 -9.96
N PRO A 37 -2.48 3.75 -11.08
CA PRO A 37 -1.32 2.86 -11.19
C PRO A 37 -0.01 3.51 -10.74
N MET A 38 0.31 4.70 -11.24
CA MET A 38 1.53 5.43 -10.88
C MET A 38 1.63 5.72 -9.38
N LYS A 39 0.53 6.16 -8.75
CA LYS A 39 0.49 6.37 -7.29
C LYS A 39 0.78 5.10 -6.50
N PHE A 40 0.23 3.97 -6.92
CA PHE A 40 0.45 2.68 -6.25
C PHE A 40 1.88 2.16 -6.46
N MET A 41 2.46 2.32 -7.65
CA MET A 41 3.87 1.98 -7.91
C MET A 41 4.82 2.82 -7.05
N ALA A 42 4.59 4.13 -6.99
CA ALA A 42 5.38 5.04 -6.14
C ALA A 42 5.25 4.70 -4.65
N ALA A 43 4.02 4.46 -4.18
CA ALA A 43 3.75 4.09 -2.79
C ALA A 43 4.40 2.76 -2.44
N SER A 44 4.34 1.74 -3.30
CA SER A 44 4.96 0.42 -3.09
C SER A 44 6.49 0.52 -3.02
N ALA A 45 7.12 1.34 -3.87
CA ALA A 45 8.55 1.59 -3.81
C ALA A 45 8.95 2.24 -2.49
N LEU A 46 8.26 3.32 -2.12
CA LEU A 46 8.52 4.05 -0.88
C LEU A 46 8.30 3.15 0.34
N PHE A 47 7.22 2.37 0.37
CA PHE A 47 6.89 1.46 1.45
C PHE A 47 7.97 0.39 1.65
N ALA A 48 8.45 -0.23 0.56
CA ALA A 48 9.51 -1.22 0.60
C ALA A 48 10.84 -0.63 1.11
N TRP A 49 11.24 0.54 0.63
CA TRP A 49 12.48 1.19 1.05
C TRP A 49 12.41 1.73 2.47
N THR A 50 11.26 2.28 2.87
CA THR A 50 11.02 2.70 4.27
C THR A 50 11.11 1.51 5.21
N THR A 51 10.56 0.35 4.85
CA THR A 51 10.65 -0.88 5.65
C THR A 51 12.12 -1.28 5.86
N VAL A 52 12.94 -1.26 4.81
CA VAL A 52 14.40 -1.55 4.92
C VAL A 52 15.09 -0.55 5.82
N TRP A 53 14.79 0.73 5.64
CA TRP A 53 15.39 1.81 6.44
C TRP A 53 15.02 1.69 7.92
N LEU A 54 13.75 1.43 8.25
CA LEU A 54 13.28 1.26 9.63
C LEU A 54 13.98 0.09 10.33
N VAL A 55 14.14 -1.04 9.66
CA VAL A 55 14.88 -2.20 10.18
C VAL A 55 16.35 -1.82 10.43
N SER A 56 16.96 -1.04 9.55
CA SER A 56 18.34 -0.59 9.68
C SER A 56 18.54 0.33 10.89
N ILE A 57 17.67 1.31 11.09
CA ILE A 57 17.80 2.26 12.22
C ILE A 57 17.40 1.66 13.57
N ALA A 58 16.54 0.62 13.56
CA ALA A 58 16.21 -0.12 14.78
C ALA A 58 17.37 -0.95 15.32
N ASN A 59 18.47 -1.07 14.56
CA ASN A 59 19.66 -1.82 14.93
C ASN A 59 19.33 -3.24 15.42
N THR A 60 18.54 -3.94 14.63
CA THR A 60 18.00 -5.29 14.91
C THR A 60 18.60 -6.32 13.97
N SER A 61 18.63 -7.59 14.38
CA SER A 61 19.02 -8.73 13.53
C SER A 61 17.81 -9.43 12.88
N VAL A 62 16.62 -8.89 13.05
CA VAL A 62 15.34 -9.42 12.51
C VAL A 62 15.44 -9.74 11.02
N ASP A 63 16.17 -8.92 10.23
CA ASP A 63 16.38 -9.11 8.79
C ASP A 63 17.08 -10.43 8.40
N ARG A 64 17.68 -11.14 9.36
CA ARG A 64 18.31 -12.46 9.18
C ARG A 64 17.37 -13.60 9.53
N GLY A 65 16.26 -13.30 10.19
CA GLY A 65 15.29 -14.29 10.65
C GLY A 65 14.36 -14.81 9.56
N GLN A 66 13.83 -16.02 9.75
CA GLN A 66 12.85 -16.60 8.84
C GLN A 66 11.52 -15.79 8.82
N ALA A 67 11.12 -15.22 9.96
CA ALA A 67 9.93 -14.38 10.05
C ALA A 67 10.03 -13.19 9.08
N TYR A 68 11.19 -12.55 9.00
CA TYR A 68 11.41 -11.43 8.07
C TYR A 68 11.26 -11.84 6.59
N GLN A 69 11.62 -13.06 6.25
CA GLN A 69 11.42 -13.56 4.89
C GLN A 69 9.93 -13.67 4.57
N TRP A 70 9.11 -14.19 5.50
CA TRP A 70 7.66 -14.26 5.34
C TRP A 70 7.00 -12.88 5.33
N ILE A 71 7.43 -11.96 6.21
CA ILE A 71 6.99 -10.56 6.22
C ILE A 71 7.28 -9.91 4.87
N THR A 72 8.49 -10.09 4.36
CA THR A 72 8.92 -9.56 3.06
C THR A 72 8.11 -10.16 1.92
N ALA A 73 7.87 -11.47 1.94
CA ALA A 73 7.05 -12.15 0.93
C ALA A 73 5.61 -11.65 0.95
N LEU A 74 5.02 -11.52 2.14
CA LEU A 74 3.66 -10.99 2.31
C LEU A 74 3.56 -9.56 1.76
N LEU A 75 4.50 -8.67 2.11
CA LEU A 75 4.56 -7.30 1.60
C LEU A 75 4.63 -7.28 0.07
N ILE A 76 5.55 -8.04 -0.53
CA ILE A 76 5.74 -8.05 -1.98
C ILE A 76 4.52 -8.63 -2.69
N VAL A 77 3.99 -9.77 -2.25
CA VAL A 77 2.88 -10.46 -2.91
C VAL A 77 1.62 -9.59 -2.88
N THR A 78 1.29 -9.01 -1.73
CA THR A 78 0.08 -8.19 -1.59
C THR A 78 0.18 -6.89 -2.37
N SER A 79 1.29 -6.16 -2.26
CA SER A 79 1.47 -4.90 -3.00
C SER A 79 1.60 -5.13 -4.51
N LEU A 80 2.27 -6.19 -4.95
CA LEU A 80 2.39 -6.53 -6.36
C LEU A 80 1.04 -6.91 -6.96
N PHE A 81 0.22 -7.69 -6.24
CA PHE A 81 -1.13 -8.01 -6.65
C PHE A 81 -1.97 -6.74 -6.88
N GLU A 82 -1.94 -5.80 -5.93
CA GLU A 82 -2.63 -4.52 -6.06
C GLU A 82 -2.15 -3.72 -7.27
N VAL A 83 -0.83 -3.57 -7.42
CA VAL A 83 -0.25 -2.83 -8.56
C VAL A 83 -0.65 -3.45 -9.89
N ILE A 84 -0.55 -4.78 -10.03
CA ILE A 84 -0.92 -5.49 -11.26
C ILE A 84 -2.40 -5.29 -11.56
N TYR A 85 -3.28 -5.53 -10.59
CA TYR A 85 -4.71 -5.42 -10.79
C TYR A 85 -5.15 -3.99 -11.14
N ILE A 86 -4.64 -2.98 -10.40
CA ILE A 86 -4.95 -1.57 -10.66
C ILE A 86 -4.44 -1.15 -12.04
N THR A 87 -3.26 -1.61 -12.44
CA THR A 87 -2.69 -1.31 -13.77
C THR A 87 -3.50 -1.98 -14.88
N TYR A 88 -3.89 -3.24 -14.68
CA TYR A 88 -4.73 -3.97 -15.63
C TYR A 88 -6.07 -3.26 -15.85
N GLN A 89 -6.78 -2.90 -14.79
CA GLN A 89 -8.06 -2.19 -14.88
C GLN A 89 -7.88 -0.79 -15.50
N GLY A 90 -6.84 -0.04 -15.10
CA GLY A 90 -6.51 1.24 -15.71
C GLY A 90 -6.26 1.13 -17.22
N SER A 91 -5.53 0.11 -17.67
CA SER A 91 -5.27 -0.14 -19.09
C SER A 91 -6.55 -0.43 -19.89
N ARG A 92 -7.56 -1.00 -19.25
CA ARG A 92 -8.89 -1.22 -19.84
C ARG A 92 -9.80 0.00 -19.78
N GLY A 93 -9.44 1.02 -19.03
CA GLY A 93 -10.31 2.18 -18.74
C GLY A 93 -11.41 1.86 -17.73
N GLU A 94 -11.21 0.84 -16.90
CA GLU A 94 -12.16 0.36 -15.90
C GLU A 94 -11.72 0.74 -14.48
N ALA A 95 -12.69 0.94 -13.58
CA ALA A 95 -12.40 1.20 -12.19
C ALA A 95 -11.90 -0.07 -11.48
N SER A 96 -10.81 0.02 -10.72
CA SER A 96 -10.28 -1.09 -9.93
C SER A 96 -10.94 -1.23 -8.55
N HIS A 97 -11.59 -0.14 -8.05
CA HIS A 97 -12.28 -0.11 -6.77
C HIS A 97 -13.72 0.34 -6.99
N TYR A 98 -14.61 -0.13 -6.15
CA TYR A 98 -16.05 0.18 -6.25
C TYR A 98 -16.62 -0.14 -7.64
N ASN A 99 -16.10 -1.19 -8.27
CA ASN A 99 -16.61 -1.71 -9.53
C ASN A 99 -17.54 -2.87 -9.19
N ASP A 100 -18.83 -2.62 -9.32
CA ASP A 100 -19.93 -3.54 -9.06
C ASP A 100 -20.63 -4.00 -10.35
N SER A 101 -19.95 -3.81 -11.50
CA SER A 101 -20.49 -4.14 -12.81
C SER A 101 -20.85 -5.62 -12.97
N ASP A 102 -20.12 -6.49 -12.29
CA ASP A 102 -20.36 -7.92 -12.26
C ASP A 102 -19.73 -8.60 -11.02
N MET A 103 -20.08 -9.87 -10.80
CA MET A 103 -19.61 -10.67 -9.66
C MET A 103 -18.09 -10.81 -9.62
N PHE A 104 -17.42 -10.85 -10.77
CA PHE A 104 -15.96 -10.98 -10.84
C PHE A 104 -15.26 -9.74 -10.26
N HIS A 105 -15.74 -8.53 -10.62
CA HIS A 105 -15.20 -7.28 -10.10
C HIS A 105 -15.48 -7.11 -8.59
N ILE A 106 -16.66 -7.53 -8.12
CA ILE A 106 -16.99 -7.52 -6.69
C ILE A 106 -16.04 -8.42 -5.90
N ILE A 107 -15.76 -9.65 -6.39
CA ILE A 107 -14.83 -10.57 -5.75
C ILE A 107 -13.42 -9.99 -5.74
N LEU A 108 -12.94 -9.45 -6.87
CA LEU A 108 -11.59 -8.87 -6.95
C LEU A 108 -11.43 -7.64 -6.04
N PHE A 109 -12.47 -6.82 -5.90
CA PHE A 109 -12.46 -5.73 -4.93
C PHE A 109 -12.34 -6.25 -3.48
N GLY A 110 -13.04 -7.32 -3.15
CA GLY A 110 -12.89 -8.01 -1.86
C GLY A 110 -11.47 -8.57 -1.63
N VAL A 111 -10.88 -9.20 -2.65
CA VAL A 111 -9.49 -9.70 -2.61
C VAL A 111 -8.50 -8.56 -2.42
N MET A 112 -8.71 -7.41 -3.06
CA MET A 112 -7.88 -6.22 -2.83
C MET A 112 -7.96 -5.70 -1.39
N ALA A 113 -9.15 -5.71 -0.78
CA ALA A 113 -9.30 -5.32 0.62
C ALA A 113 -8.50 -6.26 1.55
N ILE A 114 -8.53 -7.57 1.28
CA ILE A 114 -7.72 -8.55 2.01
C ILE A 114 -6.21 -8.31 1.77
N ALA A 115 -5.81 -8.02 0.54
CA ALA A 115 -4.42 -7.71 0.20
C ALA A 115 -3.93 -6.44 0.93
N ALA A 116 -4.73 -5.39 0.99
CA ALA A 116 -4.41 -4.16 1.71
C ALA A 116 -4.23 -4.41 3.22
N ILE A 117 -5.10 -5.22 3.83
CA ILE A 117 -4.95 -5.65 5.23
C ILE A 117 -3.66 -6.47 5.39
N GLY A 118 -3.38 -7.43 4.50
CA GLY A 118 -2.16 -8.23 4.51
C GLY A 118 -0.90 -7.38 4.39
N LEU A 119 -0.91 -6.38 3.50
CA LEU A 119 0.19 -5.44 3.32
C LEU A 119 0.50 -4.69 4.63
N THR A 120 -0.51 -4.12 5.27
CA THR A 120 -0.32 -3.35 6.51
C THR A 120 -0.07 -4.26 7.72
N ALA A 121 -0.66 -5.46 7.76
CA ALA A 121 -0.40 -6.47 8.78
C ALA A 121 1.07 -6.94 8.77
N SER A 122 1.74 -6.92 7.60
CA SER A 122 3.17 -7.19 7.50
C SER A 122 4.00 -6.25 8.38
N GLN A 123 3.56 -4.99 8.52
CA GLN A 123 4.24 -3.99 9.36
C GLN A 123 3.99 -4.24 10.86
N ALA A 124 2.77 -4.63 11.23
CA ALA A 124 2.49 -5.02 12.61
C ALA A 124 3.28 -6.26 13.02
N TRP A 125 3.42 -7.24 12.11
CA TRP A 125 4.27 -8.42 12.34
C TRP A 125 5.74 -8.03 12.48
N LEU A 126 6.25 -7.15 11.63
CA LEU A 126 7.61 -6.63 11.73
C LEU A 126 7.83 -5.91 13.08
N ALA A 127 6.89 -5.07 13.50
CA ALA A 127 6.94 -4.40 14.79
C ALA A 127 7.05 -5.39 15.96
N TRP A 128 6.27 -6.49 15.89
CA TRP A 128 6.30 -7.56 16.88
C TRP A 128 7.65 -8.28 16.94
N GLU A 129 8.25 -8.59 15.79
CA GLU A 129 9.57 -9.23 15.73
C GLU A 129 10.66 -8.32 16.30
N ILE A 130 10.66 -7.03 15.95
CA ILE A 130 11.59 -6.05 16.52
C ILE A 130 11.39 -5.92 18.03
N TRP A 131 10.15 -5.84 18.48
CA TRP A 131 9.82 -5.77 19.90
C TRP A 131 10.35 -6.98 20.69
N LYS A 132 10.10 -8.20 20.20
CA LYS A 132 10.57 -9.43 20.85
C LYS A 132 12.09 -9.47 21.01
N GLU A 133 12.82 -9.09 19.97
CA GLU A 133 14.29 -9.09 20.00
C GLU A 133 14.83 -8.04 20.98
N GLN A 134 14.32 -6.83 20.92
CA GLN A 134 14.87 -5.71 21.67
C GLN A 134 14.38 -5.65 23.13
N SER A 135 13.25 -6.25 23.45
CA SER A 135 12.75 -6.28 24.84
C SER A 135 13.67 -7.04 25.79
N ALA A 136 14.44 -7.99 25.26
CA ALA A 136 15.42 -8.76 26.05
C ALA A 136 16.73 -8.00 26.32
N THR A 137 17.07 -7.00 25.48
CA THR A 137 18.37 -6.28 25.53
C THR A 137 18.25 -4.83 25.98
N GLY A 138 17.04 -4.32 26.11
CA GLY A 138 16.72 -2.95 26.46
C GLY A 138 16.33 -2.11 25.24
N LEU A 139 15.07 -1.61 25.25
CA LEU A 139 14.51 -0.81 24.17
C LEU A 139 15.16 0.58 24.14
N SER A 140 15.78 0.92 23.02
CA SER A 140 16.18 2.30 22.75
C SER A 140 14.95 3.15 22.38
N VAL A 141 15.03 4.47 22.56
CA VAL A 141 13.97 5.40 22.13
C VAL A 141 13.72 5.28 20.62
N VAL A 142 14.76 5.09 19.82
CA VAL A 142 14.66 4.91 18.37
C VAL A 142 13.89 3.64 18.04
N THR A 143 14.25 2.51 18.66
CA THR A 143 13.55 1.23 18.43
C THR A 143 12.08 1.33 18.85
N LEU A 144 11.78 1.94 19.98
CA LEU A 144 10.41 2.15 20.42
C LEU A 144 9.61 3.01 19.40
N SER A 145 10.22 4.07 18.89
CA SER A 145 9.60 4.92 17.87
C SER A 145 9.31 4.16 16.57
N VAL A 146 10.25 3.29 16.16
CA VAL A 146 10.02 2.42 14.98
C VAL A 146 8.86 1.46 15.21
N VAL A 147 8.83 0.77 16.35
CA VAL A 147 7.74 -0.17 16.69
C VAL A 147 6.39 0.55 16.72
N LEU A 148 6.31 1.69 17.41
CA LEU A 148 5.08 2.48 17.47
C LEU A 148 4.65 2.98 16.08
N GLY A 149 5.58 3.46 15.25
CA GLY A 149 5.31 3.90 13.88
C GLY A 149 4.74 2.79 13.00
N LEU A 150 5.30 1.59 13.08
CA LEU A 150 4.82 0.41 12.34
C LEU A 150 3.41 -0.02 12.81
N LEU A 151 3.16 -0.04 14.13
CA LEU A 151 1.84 -0.36 14.68
C LEU A 151 0.79 0.70 14.32
N LEU A 152 1.15 1.98 14.36
CA LEU A 152 0.27 3.07 13.94
C LEU A 152 -0.03 2.99 12.44
N THR A 153 0.93 2.63 11.62
CA THR A 153 0.72 2.40 10.18
C THR A 153 -0.36 1.34 9.97
N PHE A 154 -0.27 0.20 10.65
CA PHE A 154 -1.29 -0.84 10.58
C PHE A 154 -2.65 -0.35 11.10
N ALA A 155 -2.69 0.23 12.29
CA ALA A 155 -3.95 0.65 12.94
C ALA A 155 -4.68 1.72 12.12
N LEU A 156 -3.98 2.78 11.73
CA LEU A 156 -4.57 3.89 10.98
C LEU A 156 -4.99 3.48 9.56
N SER A 157 -4.19 2.65 8.88
CA SER A 157 -4.56 2.12 7.56
C SER A 157 -5.79 1.24 7.63
N THR A 158 -5.88 0.37 8.65
CA THR A 158 -7.05 -0.51 8.86
C THR A 158 -8.30 0.31 9.16
N ILE A 159 -8.23 1.26 10.09
CA ILE A 159 -9.36 2.15 10.41
C ILE A 159 -9.81 2.92 9.16
N SER A 160 -8.85 3.52 8.44
CA SER A 160 -9.15 4.27 7.21
C SER A 160 -9.77 3.38 6.14
N GLY A 161 -9.27 2.15 5.98
CA GLY A 161 -9.82 1.17 5.04
C GLY A 161 -11.27 0.81 5.34
N PHE A 162 -11.62 0.58 6.60
CA PHE A 162 -13.00 0.30 7.02
C PHE A 162 -13.91 1.52 6.85
N LEU A 163 -13.45 2.71 7.17
CA LEU A 163 -14.23 3.95 7.02
C LEU A 163 -14.54 4.27 5.55
N LEU A 164 -13.63 3.92 4.65
CA LEU A 164 -13.77 4.23 3.22
C LEU A 164 -14.35 3.07 2.41
N GLY A 165 -14.20 1.84 2.89
CA GLY A 165 -14.48 0.62 2.11
C GLY A 165 -15.89 0.48 1.56
N GLY A 166 -16.90 1.13 2.20
CA GLY A 166 -18.30 1.09 1.77
C GLY A 166 -18.77 2.32 0.98
N ASN A 167 -17.93 3.34 0.79
CA ASN A 167 -18.35 4.61 0.21
C ASN A 167 -17.57 4.97 -1.04
N GLN A 168 -18.26 4.97 -2.18
CA GLN A 168 -17.66 5.40 -3.44
C GLN A 168 -17.42 6.92 -3.42
N PRO A 169 -16.17 7.40 -3.72
CA PRO A 169 -15.91 8.83 -3.82
C PRO A 169 -16.69 9.49 -4.94
N PRO A 170 -17.13 10.77 -4.82
CA PRO A 170 -17.72 11.51 -5.93
C PRO A 170 -16.75 11.61 -7.10
N ALA A 171 -17.31 11.75 -8.31
CA ALA A 171 -16.53 11.98 -9.52
C ALA A 171 -15.67 13.25 -9.40
N GLY A 172 -14.48 13.26 -9.99
CA GLY A 172 -13.58 14.42 -10.02
C GLY A 172 -12.82 14.70 -8.72
N VAL A 173 -13.04 13.92 -7.68
CA VAL A 173 -12.41 14.15 -6.38
C VAL A 173 -11.28 13.15 -6.14
N GLY A 174 -10.08 13.51 -6.54
CA GLY A 174 -8.85 12.77 -6.18
C GLY A 174 -8.44 13.01 -4.73
N LEU A 175 -9.40 12.92 -3.77
CA LEU A 175 -9.20 13.41 -2.42
C LEU A 175 -8.34 12.53 -1.55
N PRO A 176 -7.51 13.16 -0.70
CA PRO A 176 -7.01 12.54 0.50
C PRO A 176 -8.17 12.23 1.46
N ILE A 177 -8.04 11.13 2.15
CA ILE A 177 -9.00 10.50 3.06
C ILE A 177 -9.72 11.47 4.02
N VAL A 178 -9.04 12.49 4.50
CA VAL A 178 -9.53 13.41 5.54
C VAL A 178 -10.61 14.37 5.02
N GLY A 179 -10.66 14.68 3.74
CA GLY A 179 -11.65 15.60 3.16
C GLY A 179 -12.97 14.93 2.77
N TRP A 180 -13.02 13.59 2.74
CA TRP A 180 -14.13 12.84 2.18
C TRP A 180 -15.48 13.08 2.89
N HIS A 181 -15.49 12.98 4.22
CA HIS A 181 -16.70 13.18 5.01
C HIS A 181 -17.16 14.64 4.99
N LEU A 182 -16.23 15.59 5.07
CA LEU A 182 -16.52 17.03 4.99
C LEU A 182 -17.16 17.43 3.65
N TYR A 183 -16.75 16.78 2.55
CA TYR A 183 -17.28 17.09 1.23
C TYR A 183 -18.70 16.53 1.01
N ARG A 184 -19.04 15.41 1.65
CA ARG A 184 -20.38 14.81 1.57
C ARG A 184 -21.43 15.64 2.29
N ASP A 185 -21.05 16.31 3.37
CA ASP A 185 -21.95 17.03 4.26
C ASP A 185 -22.17 18.51 3.84
N ILE A 186 -21.45 18.99 2.81
CA ILE A 186 -21.55 20.36 2.28
C ILE A 186 -22.51 20.46 1.06
N ARG A 187 -23.15 19.36 0.63
CA ARG A 187 -24.13 19.38 -0.47
C ARG A 187 -25.55 19.39 0.04
#